data_102ee22e6231c2b92314ccc57df814d3
#
_entry.id   102ee22e6231c2b92314ccc57df814d3
#
_cell.length_a   1.000
_cell.length_b   1.000
_cell.length_c   1.000
_cell.angle_alpha   90.00
_cell.angle_beta   90.00
_cell.angle_gamma   90.00
#
_symmetry.space_group_name_H-M   'P 1'
#
loop_
_entity.id
_entity.type
_entity.pdbx_description
1 polymer ?
#
loop_
_entity_poly.entity_id
_entity_poly.type
_entity_poly.pdbx_seq_one_letter_code
_entity_poly.pdbx_strand_id
1 'polypeptide(L)'
;MTTDIAQNIADDGADAAETAETTETVTAIGAIDIESMVAPPSPTRLAPIPTPVEQTKFFPHTDEFPEGCQVISDLDQDDFGYPVNIEQVTYVTRQLADDSSVDLPMWVFTPGVDNMPEGAMPEGGWPVIVFVRGSAFHEQNVTDCSNYFVRIAEQGYVVAALKYRHSDIAPFPAQMQDCKTAVRFMRKNAERFHCNKDRIALWGDSSGGHTVLMAGFTGNR
;
A
#
# COMPACT_ATOMS: atom_id res chain seq x y z
N MET A 1 -46.52 -20.95 -21.88
CA MET A 1 -46.33 -22.34 -21.40
C MET A 1 -45.44 -22.24 -20.19
N THR A 2 -46.09 -22.04 -19.07
CA THR A 2 -45.62 -22.11 -17.69
C THR A 2 -45.79 -23.51 -17.21
N THR A 3 -44.79 -24.21 -16.76
CA THR A 3 -44.95 -25.38 -15.87
C THR A 3 -43.61 -25.64 -15.14
N ASP A 4 -43.68 -25.46 -13.86
CA ASP A 4 -43.22 -26.32 -12.76
C ASP A 4 -41.78 -26.81 -12.75
N ILE A 5 -40.98 -26.14 -11.90
CA ILE A 5 -39.91 -26.77 -11.13
C ILE A 5 -40.11 -26.37 -9.65
N ALA A 6 -41.08 -27.00 -9.02
CA ALA A 6 -41.25 -26.98 -7.57
C ALA A 6 -41.90 -28.31 -7.20
N GLN A 7 -41.12 -29.37 -7.02
CA GLN A 7 -41.49 -30.58 -6.26
C GLN A 7 -40.36 -31.61 -6.39
N ASN A 8 -39.50 -31.61 -5.37
CA ASN A 8 -38.79 -32.81 -4.88
C ASN A 8 -37.90 -32.43 -3.70
N ILE A 9 -38.51 -32.17 -2.56
CA ILE A 9 -37.91 -32.36 -1.25
C ILE A 9 -39.05 -32.84 -0.33
N ALA A 10 -39.27 -34.12 -0.30
CA ALA A 10 -39.88 -34.79 0.82
C ALA A 10 -39.63 -36.30 0.66
N ASP A 11 -39.19 -36.90 1.72
CA ASP A 11 -39.04 -38.32 2.03
C ASP A 11 -37.64 -38.91 1.82
N ASP A 12 -36.90 -38.95 2.92
CA ASP A 12 -36.41 -40.21 3.46
C ASP A 12 -36.16 -40.06 4.97
N GLY A 13 -36.81 -40.96 5.68
CA GLY A 13 -36.97 -41.01 7.09
C GLY A 13 -35.77 -41.62 7.83
N ALA A 14 -35.74 -41.25 9.07
CA ALA A 14 -35.29 -41.95 10.27
C ALA A 14 -34.25 -43.06 10.13
N ASP A 15 -33.07 -42.81 10.70
CA ASP A 15 -32.47 -43.79 11.61
C ASP A 15 -31.76 -43.09 12.76
N ALA A 16 -32.17 -43.41 13.97
CA ALA A 16 -31.63 -42.94 15.21
C ALA A 16 -30.46 -43.86 15.58
N ALA A 17 -29.27 -43.30 15.66
CA ALA A 17 -28.14 -43.92 16.33
C ALA A 17 -27.47 -42.89 17.24
N GLU A 18 -27.73 -43.09 18.48
CA GLU A 18 -27.04 -42.69 19.69
C GLU A 18 -25.51 -42.60 19.50
N THR A 19 -24.93 -41.38 19.59
CA THR A 19 -23.52 -41.23 19.89
C THR A 19 -23.31 -40.06 20.83
N ALA A 20 -22.72 -40.42 21.95
CA ALA A 20 -22.21 -39.75 23.10
C ALA A 20 -21.94 -38.25 22.94
N GLU A 21 -22.46 -37.49 23.93
CA GLU A 21 -22.03 -36.19 24.35
C GLU A 21 -20.54 -36.14 24.59
N THR A 22 -19.79 -35.41 23.79
CA THR A 22 -18.58 -34.73 24.21
C THR A 22 -18.88 -33.25 24.24
N THR A 23 -19.29 -32.79 25.41
CA THR A 23 -19.39 -31.39 25.76
C THR A 23 -17.97 -30.84 25.85
N GLU A 24 -17.39 -30.43 24.73
CA GLU A 24 -16.24 -29.52 24.77
C GLU A 24 -16.74 -28.16 25.25
N THR A 25 -16.34 -27.84 26.45
CA THR A 25 -16.51 -26.53 27.06
C THR A 25 -15.77 -25.51 26.18
N VAL A 26 -16.49 -24.86 25.27
CA VAL A 26 -16.01 -23.65 24.62
C VAL A 26 -15.86 -22.62 25.73
N THR A 27 -14.62 -22.45 26.19
CA THR A 27 -14.24 -21.38 27.10
C THR A 27 -14.65 -20.07 26.42
N ALA A 28 -15.64 -19.40 26.97
CA ALA A 28 -16.08 -18.10 26.50
C ALA A 28 -14.84 -17.18 26.42
N ILE A 29 -14.46 -16.82 25.22
CA ILE A 29 -13.55 -15.70 24.99
C ILE A 29 -14.25 -14.52 25.64
N GLY A 30 -13.66 -14.01 26.73
CA GLY A 30 -14.25 -12.95 27.53
C GLY A 30 -14.77 -11.84 26.64
N ALA A 31 -15.98 -11.38 26.91
CA ALA A 31 -16.59 -10.28 26.20
C ALA A 31 -15.59 -9.14 26.13
N ILE A 32 -15.17 -8.80 24.91
CA ILE A 32 -14.33 -7.63 24.67
C ILE A 32 -15.20 -6.45 25.06
N ASP A 33 -14.82 -5.79 26.15
CA ASP A 33 -15.46 -4.57 26.63
C ASP A 33 -15.18 -3.45 25.60
N ILE A 34 -16.12 -3.29 24.68
CA ILE A 34 -16.05 -2.28 23.61
C ILE A 34 -16.06 -0.86 24.20
N GLU A 35 -16.61 -0.66 25.40
CA GLU A 35 -16.59 0.64 26.08
C GLU A 35 -15.19 1.02 26.59
N SER A 36 -14.32 0.04 26.86
CA SER A 36 -12.93 0.32 27.22
C SER A 36 -12.03 0.65 26.01
N MET A 37 -12.50 0.43 24.79
CA MET A 37 -11.84 0.82 23.54
C MET A 37 -12.25 2.22 23.06
N VAL A 38 -12.66 3.11 23.97
CA VAL A 38 -12.78 4.53 23.63
C VAL A 38 -11.40 4.98 23.19
N ALA A 39 -11.29 5.32 21.89
CA ALA A 39 -10.07 5.91 21.36
C ALA A 39 -9.63 7.04 22.31
N PRO A 40 -8.33 7.13 22.61
CA PRO A 40 -7.85 8.25 23.43
C PRO A 40 -8.37 9.53 22.81
N PRO A 41 -8.78 10.50 23.62
CA PRO A 41 -9.32 11.76 23.11
C PRO A 41 -8.35 12.26 22.03
N SER A 42 -8.90 12.59 20.87
CA SER A 42 -8.10 13.16 19.77
C SER A 42 -7.13 14.17 20.35
N PRO A 43 -5.84 14.13 20.02
CA PRO A 43 -4.86 15.04 20.60
C PRO A 43 -5.43 16.43 20.53
N THR A 44 -5.54 17.05 21.68
CA THR A 44 -6.07 18.39 21.89
C THR A 44 -5.62 19.25 20.74
N ARG A 45 -6.58 19.79 20.00
CA ARG A 45 -6.43 20.70 18.87
C ARG A 45 -5.07 21.37 18.93
N LEU A 46 -4.18 21.06 18.00
CA LEU A 46 -2.89 21.72 17.88
C LEU A 46 -3.10 23.21 18.13
N ALA A 47 -2.26 23.80 18.99
CA ALA A 47 -2.32 25.20 19.27
C ALA A 47 -2.48 25.97 17.95
N PRO A 48 -3.33 27.01 17.88
CA PRO A 48 -3.54 27.76 16.65
C PRO A 48 -2.18 28.09 16.03
N ILE A 49 -2.03 27.82 14.75
CA ILE A 49 -0.82 28.21 14.03
C ILE A 49 -0.66 29.72 14.25
N PRO A 50 0.50 30.20 14.75
CA PRO A 50 0.72 31.61 15.00
C PRO A 50 0.37 32.44 13.77
N THR A 51 -0.29 33.57 13.97
CA THR A 51 -0.56 34.50 12.87
C THR A 51 0.73 34.93 12.19
N PRO A 52 0.71 35.27 10.89
CA PRO A 52 1.91 35.69 10.16
C PRO A 52 2.73 36.80 10.86
N VAL A 53 2.06 37.66 11.62
CA VAL A 53 2.71 38.74 12.41
C VAL A 53 3.52 38.18 13.58
N GLU A 54 3.09 37.07 14.19
CA GLU A 54 3.83 36.39 15.26
C GLU A 54 4.99 35.55 14.70
N GLN A 55 4.86 35.06 13.48
CA GLN A 55 5.91 34.33 12.77
C GLN A 55 7.05 35.27 12.31
N THR A 56 6.80 36.57 12.20
CA THR A 56 7.82 37.57 11.84
C THR A 56 8.64 38.07 13.03
N LYS A 57 8.43 37.58 14.25
CA LYS A 57 9.37 37.81 15.32
C LYS A 57 10.71 37.21 14.92
N PHE A 58 11.62 38.11 14.53
CA PHE A 58 13.01 37.79 14.23
C PHE A 58 13.58 37.07 15.44
N PHE A 59 13.90 35.81 15.30
CA PHE A 59 14.85 35.18 16.20
C PHE A 59 16.22 35.84 15.91
N PRO A 60 16.88 36.43 16.91
CA PRO A 60 18.18 36.96 16.67
C PRO A 60 19.06 35.87 16.08
N HIS A 61 19.77 36.20 15.01
CA HIS A 61 20.75 35.28 14.45
C HIS A 61 21.78 35.02 15.53
N THR A 62 21.88 33.81 15.99
CA THR A 62 22.87 33.37 16.97
C THR A 62 23.63 32.19 16.37
N ASP A 63 24.94 32.22 16.54
CA ASP A 63 25.80 31.08 16.23
C ASP A 63 25.82 30.07 17.38
N GLU A 64 25.09 30.37 18.48
CA GLU A 64 24.93 29.46 19.61
C GLU A 64 23.74 28.56 19.39
N PHE A 65 23.96 27.26 19.49
CA PHE A 65 22.90 26.26 19.43
C PHE A 65 22.24 26.12 20.82
N PRO A 66 20.90 25.93 20.88
CA PRO A 66 20.24 25.67 22.15
C PRO A 66 20.85 24.46 22.87
N GLU A 67 20.86 24.50 24.20
CA GLU A 67 21.31 23.35 25.00
C GLU A 67 20.61 22.06 24.62
N GLY A 68 21.35 21.00 24.34
CA GLY A 68 20.83 19.71 23.87
C GLY A 68 20.73 19.55 22.36
N CYS A 69 21.03 20.57 21.54
CA CYS A 69 21.18 20.39 20.11
C CYS A 69 22.51 19.64 19.81
N GLN A 70 22.39 18.57 19.03
CA GLN A 70 23.56 17.93 18.42
C GLN A 70 23.85 18.61 17.09
N VAL A 71 25.07 19.20 16.98
CA VAL A 71 25.58 19.66 15.69
C VAL A 71 26.20 18.46 15.00
N ILE A 72 25.57 18.00 13.91
CA ILE A 72 26.13 16.97 13.06
C ILE A 72 27.03 17.72 12.05
N SER A 73 28.32 17.75 12.32
CA SER A 73 29.27 18.50 11.50
C SER A 73 29.83 17.71 10.32
N ASP A 74 29.83 16.39 10.44
CA ASP A 74 30.34 15.46 9.41
C ASP A 74 29.35 14.34 9.24
N LEU A 75 28.41 14.50 8.30
CA LEU A 75 27.62 13.38 7.78
C LEU A 75 28.55 12.63 6.83
N ASP A 76 28.98 11.44 7.22
CA ASP A 76 29.70 10.55 6.33
C ASP A 76 28.74 10.12 5.21
N GLN A 77 29.24 10.03 3.97
CA GLN A 77 28.41 9.54 2.84
C GLN A 77 27.84 8.16 3.11
N ASP A 78 28.49 7.37 3.97
CA ASP A 78 28.04 6.05 4.39
C ASP A 78 26.79 6.08 5.29
N ASP A 79 26.46 7.24 5.89
CA ASP A 79 25.24 7.45 6.68
C ASP A 79 23.98 7.66 5.82
N PHE A 80 24.17 7.94 4.53
CA PHE A 80 23.09 8.09 3.57
C PHE A 80 22.94 6.79 2.76
N GLY A 81 21.71 6.34 2.60
CA GLY A 81 21.39 5.32 1.63
C GLY A 81 21.58 5.82 0.20
N TYR A 82 21.18 5.02 -0.77
CA TYR A 82 21.22 5.46 -2.17
C TYR A 82 20.37 6.72 -2.38
N PRO A 83 20.83 7.69 -3.21
CA PRO A 83 19.95 8.75 -3.65
C PRO A 83 18.72 8.17 -4.33
N VAL A 84 17.56 8.82 -4.24
CA VAL A 84 16.29 8.29 -4.75
C VAL A 84 15.75 9.20 -5.84
N ASN A 85 15.52 8.62 -7.01
CA ASN A 85 14.78 9.25 -8.08
C ASN A 85 13.28 8.92 -7.95
N ILE A 86 12.43 9.93 -8.08
CA ILE A 86 10.97 9.76 -7.99
C ILE A 86 10.37 10.19 -9.33
N GLU A 87 9.65 9.26 -9.95
CA GLU A 87 8.99 9.51 -11.22
C GLU A 87 7.50 9.14 -11.13
N GLN A 88 6.62 10.03 -11.58
CA GLN A 88 5.21 9.72 -11.77
C GLN A 88 4.96 9.32 -13.21
N VAL A 89 4.33 8.17 -13.42
CA VAL A 89 3.98 7.66 -14.75
C VAL A 89 2.52 7.23 -14.81
N THR A 90 1.89 7.34 -15.96
CA THR A 90 0.62 6.66 -16.24
C THR A 90 0.94 5.23 -16.65
N TYR A 91 0.58 4.25 -15.81
CA TYR A 91 0.86 2.85 -16.12
C TYR A 91 -0.23 2.19 -16.95
N VAL A 92 -1.43 2.76 -16.96
CA VAL A 92 -2.56 2.33 -17.79
C VAL A 92 -3.63 3.42 -17.88
N THR A 93 -4.29 3.50 -19.04
CA THR A 93 -5.56 4.22 -19.24
C THR A 93 -6.68 3.18 -19.32
N ARG A 94 -7.77 3.40 -18.60
CA ARG A 94 -8.93 2.52 -18.55
C ARG A 94 -10.17 3.21 -19.10
N GLN A 95 -10.92 2.51 -19.93
CA GLN A 95 -12.28 2.93 -20.31
C GLN A 95 -13.23 2.58 -19.14
N LEU A 96 -14.15 3.49 -18.84
CA LEU A 96 -15.18 3.32 -17.83
C LEU A 96 -16.53 2.96 -18.47
N ALA A 97 -17.50 2.60 -17.65
CA ALA A 97 -18.82 2.16 -18.12
C ALA A 97 -19.66 3.31 -18.78
N ASP A 98 -19.30 4.54 -18.52
CA ASP A 98 -19.91 5.75 -19.09
C ASP A 98 -19.20 6.28 -20.35
N ASP A 99 -18.38 5.43 -20.98
CA ASP A 99 -17.54 5.75 -22.15
C ASP A 99 -16.45 6.79 -21.89
N SER A 100 -16.28 7.27 -20.66
CA SER A 100 -15.14 8.10 -20.26
C SER A 100 -13.88 7.25 -20.07
N SER A 101 -12.74 7.89 -19.86
CA SER A 101 -11.49 7.22 -19.57
C SER A 101 -10.82 7.79 -18.32
N VAL A 102 -10.06 6.96 -17.61
CA VAL A 102 -9.24 7.37 -16.49
C VAL A 102 -7.81 6.90 -16.67
N ASP A 103 -6.89 7.84 -16.49
CA ASP A 103 -5.47 7.55 -16.40
C ASP A 103 -5.09 7.17 -14.97
N LEU A 104 -4.47 6.02 -14.82
CA LEU A 104 -4.05 5.54 -13.51
C LEU A 104 -2.55 5.81 -13.34
N PRO A 105 -2.19 6.72 -12.41
CA PRO A 105 -0.81 7.03 -12.14
C PRO A 105 -0.16 5.99 -11.22
N MET A 106 1.16 5.92 -11.32
CA MET A 106 2.03 5.20 -10.43
C MET A 106 3.27 6.04 -10.14
N TRP A 107 3.68 6.11 -8.90
CA TRP A 107 4.91 6.75 -8.47
C TRP A 107 5.99 5.68 -8.29
N VAL A 108 7.07 5.85 -9.04
CA VAL A 108 8.19 4.91 -9.00
C VAL A 108 9.37 5.58 -8.30
N PHE A 109 9.78 4.99 -7.20
CA PHE A 109 10.93 5.38 -6.40
C PHE A 109 12.06 4.44 -6.74
N THR A 110 13.11 4.95 -7.36
CA THR A 110 14.23 4.14 -7.85
C THR A 110 15.52 4.59 -7.15
N PRO A 111 16.33 3.67 -6.62
CA PRO A 111 17.67 4.02 -6.19
C PRO A 111 18.42 4.69 -7.34
N GLY A 112 19.02 5.86 -7.07
CA GLY A 112 19.77 6.60 -8.07
C GLY A 112 20.98 5.80 -8.53
N VAL A 113 21.27 5.87 -9.82
CA VAL A 113 22.40 5.16 -10.41
C VAL A 113 23.61 6.07 -10.67
N ASP A 114 23.41 7.38 -10.55
CA ASP A 114 24.45 8.35 -10.76
C ASP A 114 25.48 8.31 -9.61
N ASN A 115 26.75 8.20 -9.94
CA ASN A 115 27.86 8.13 -8.99
C ASN A 115 27.86 6.91 -8.05
N MET A 116 27.19 5.82 -8.44
CA MET A 116 27.25 4.57 -7.67
C MET A 116 28.64 3.92 -7.82
N PRO A 117 29.13 3.28 -6.73
CA PRO A 117 30.29 2.40 -6.86
C PRO A 117 30.05 1.30 -7.87
N GLU A 118 31.10 0.89 -8.59
CA GLU A 118 31.03 -0.25 -9.50
C GLU A 118 30.57 -1.51 -8.74
N GLY A 119 29.54 -2.20 -9.26
CA GLY A 119 28.97 -3.40 -8.64
C GLY A 119 27.95 -3.14 -7.51
N ALA A 120 27.62 -1.90 -7.19
CA ALA A 120 26.61 -1.58 -6.17
C ALA A 120 25.19 -2.02 -6.58
N MET A 121 24.85 -1.94 -7.87
CA MET A 121 23.59 -2.44 -8.38
C MET A 121 23.66 -3.97 -8.54
N PRO A 122 22.66 -4.73 -8.00
CA PRO A 122 22.63 -6.18 -8.18
C PRO A 122 22.55 -6.59 -9.64
N GLU A 123 23.11 -7.76 -9.96
CA GLU A 123 22.94 -8.36 -11.29
C GLU A 123 21.46 -8.49 -11.65
N GLY A 124 21.08 -8.00 -12.82
CA GLY A 124 19.69 -7.97 -13.29
C GLY A 124 18.85 -6.83 -12.74
N GLY A 125 19.42 -5.92 -11.96
CA GLY A 125 18.76 -4.74 -11.42
C GLY A 125 18.16 -4.90 -10.01
N TRP A 126 17.60 -3.81 -9.49
CA TRP A 126 17.03 -3.74 -8.16
C TRP A 126 15.75 -4.59 -8.02
N PRO A 127 15.52 -5.26 -6.89
CA PRO A 127 14.24 -5.90 -6.61
C PRO A 127 13.12 -4.85 -6.52
N VAL A 128 11.90 -5.24 -6.91
CA VAL A 128 10.75 -4.34 -6.98
C VAL A 128 9.73 -4.67 -5.89
N ILE A 129 9.18 -3.65 -5.28
CA ILE A 129 7.99 -3.73 -4.43
C ILE A 129 6.88 -2.94 -5.11
N VAL A 130 5.82 -3.62 -5.54
CA VAL A 130 4.60 -2.96 -6.02
C VAL A 130 3.68 -2.76 -4.83
N PHE A 131 3.46 -1.49 -4.47
CA PHE A 131 2.66 -1.11 -3.31
C PHE A 131 1.26 -0.69 -3.71
N VAL A 132 0.27 -1.23 -3.00
CA VAL A 132 -1.16 -0.94 -3.16
C VAL A 132 -1.72 -0.33 -1.88
N ARG A 133 -2.10 0.93 -1.93
CA ARG A 133 -2.61 1.68 -0.79
C ARG A 133 -4.00 1.18 -0.37
N GLY A 134 -4.21 0.98 0.93
CA GLY A 134 -5.51 0.78 1.52
C GLY A 134 -6.32 2.09 1.59
N SER A 135 -7.62 2.01 1.29
CA SER A 135 -8.55 3.15 1.31
C SER A 135 -10.00 2.69 1.46
N ALA A 136 -10.23 1.48 2.00
CA ALA A 136 -11.55 0.83 1.96
C ALA A 136 -12.13 0.75 0.53
N PHE A 137 -11.26 0.62 -0.48
CA PHE A 137 -11.57 0.65 -1.91
C PHE A 137 -12.08 1.98 -2.47
N HIS A 138 -12.06 3.04 -1.69
CA HIS A 138 -12.30 4.41 -2.15
C HIS A 138 -11.06 5.03 -2.80
N GLU A 139 -11.14 6.28 -3.17
CA GLU A 139 -10.03 7.00 -3.77
C GLU A 139 -8.81 7.03 -2.82
N GLN A 140 -7.61 6.81 -3.39
CA GLN A 140 -6.38 6.68 -2.64
C GLN A 140 -5.54 7.96 -2.69
N ASN A 141 -4.97 8.36 -1.55
CA ASN A 141 -3.84 9.27 -1.51
C ASN A 141 -2.55 8.45 -1.32
N VAL A 142 -1.89 8.14 -2.44
CA VAL A 142 -0.71 7.27 -2.45
C VAL A 142 0.52 7.98 -1.91
N THR A 143 0.58 9.31 -2.08
CA THR A 143 1.75 10.11 -1.73
C THR A 143 1.94 10.32 -0.23
N ASP A 144 0.92 10.05 0.60
CA ASP A 144 1.01 10.14 2.06
C ASP A 144 2.10 9.23 2.67
N CYS A 145 2.46 8.18 1.94
CA CYS A 145 3.47 7.22 2.36
C CYS A 145 4.84 7.43 1.71
N SER A 146 5.06 8.53 0.99
CA SER A 146 6.29 8.76 0.22
C SER A 146 7.56 8.68 1.05
N ASN A 147 7.50 9.11 2.31
CA ASN A 147 8.63 9.02 3.24
C ASN A 147 9.08 7.57 3.51
N TYR A 148 8.13 6.62 3.57
CA TYR A 148 8.46 5.20 3.72
C TYR A 148 9.05 4.64 2.42
N PHE A 149 8.52 5.05 1.28
CA PHE A 149 9.00 4.57 -0.02
C PHE A 149 10.42 5.05 -0.30
N VAL A 150 10.74 6.29 0.05
CA VAL A 150 12.11 6.82 -0.02
C VAL A 150 13.04 5.97 0.84
N ARG A 151 12.69 5.71 2.11
CA ARG A 151 13.51 4.89 3.01
C ARG A 151 13.77 3.48 2.48
N ILE A 152 12.79 2.88 1.82
CA ILE A 152 12.95 1.56 1.21
C ILE A 152 13.82 1.64 -0.04
N ALA A 153 13.68 2.70 -0.85
CA ALA A 153 14.50 2.89 -2.03
C ALA A 153 15.96 3.18 -1.67
N GLU A 154 16.23 3.93 -0.61
CA GLU A 154 17.57 4.13 -0.05
C GLU A 154 18.27 2.81 0.31
N GLN A 155 17.52 1.74 0.55
CA GLN A 155 18.04 0.41 0.86
C GLN A 155 18.20 -0.49 -0.37
N GLY A 156 18.07 0.05 -1.57
CA GLY A 156 18.28 -0.72 -2.81
C GLY A 156 17.05 -1.49 -3.30
N TYR A 157 15.85 -0.94 -3.15
CA TYR A 157 14.63 -1.46 -3.72
C TYR A 157 13.97 -0.43 -4.62
N VAL A 158 13.40 -0.87 -5.73
CA VAL A 158 12.46 -0.03 -6.47
C VAL A 158 11.07 -0.18 -5.85
N VAL A 159 10.44 0.93 -5.49
CA VAL A 159 9.06 0.94 -4.99
C VAL A 159 8.16 1.55 -6.05
N ALA A 160 7.15 0.79 -6.49
CA ALA A 160 6.14 1.22 -7.45
C ALA A 160 4.78 1.34 -6.75
N ALA A 161 4.42 2.54 -6.32
CA ALA A 161 3.19 2.83 -5.58
C ALA A 161 2.09 3.24 -6.54
N LEU A 162 1.09 2.38 -6.75
CA LEU A 162 0.06 2.59 -7.76
C LEU A 162 -1.23 3.17 -7.20
N LYS A 163 -1.92 3.96 -8.01
CA LYS A 163 -3.33 4.29 -7.85
C LYS A 163 -4.16 3.30 -8.68
N TYR A 164 -5.22 2.74 -8.11
CA TYR A 164 -6.13 1.82 -8.79
C TYR A 164 -7.52 2.43 -8.92
N ARG A 165 -8.36 1.90 -9.81
CA ARG A 165 -9.78 2.32 -9.91
C ARG A 165 -10.49 1.99 -8.61
N HIS A 166 -11.01 3.02 -7.93
CA HIS A 166 -11.82 2.84 -6.74
C HIS A 166 -13.21 2.32 -7.07
N SER A 167 -13.92 1.79 -6.06
CA SER A 167 -15.19 1.11 -6.25
C SER A 167 -16.31 2.01 -6.78
N ASP A 168 -16.21 3.33 -6.58
CA ASP A 168 -17.20 4.29 -7.09
C ASP A 168 -17.20 4.39 -8.62
N ILE A 169 -16.06 4.08 -9.27
CA ILE A 169 -15.95 4.13 -10.75
C ILE A 169 -15.82 2.75 -11.39
N ALA A 170 -15.39 1.73 -10.64
CA ALA A 170 -15.30 0.37 -11.15
C ALA A 170 -15.37 -0.67 -10.02
N PRO A 171 -16.38 -1.58 -10.06
CA PRO A 171 -16.52 -2.62 -9.05
C PRO A 171 -15.40 -3.66 -9.12
N PHE A 172 -15.30 -4.52 -8.12
CA PHE A 172 -14.46 -5.72 -8.18
C PHE A 172 -14.76 -6.51 -9.48
N PRO A 173 -13.76 -7.01 -10.19
CA PRO A 173 -12.35 -7.16 -9.81
C PRO A 173 -11.39 -6.08 -10.35
N ALA A 174 -11.87 -4.88 -10.61
CA ALA A 174 -11.10 -3.81 -11.25
C ALA A 174 -9.77 -3.52 -10.52
N GLN A 175 -9.78 -3.46 -9.18
CA GLN A 175 -8.63 -3.17 -8.34
C GLN A 175 -7.52 -4.22 -8.52
N MET A 176 -7.90 -5.49 -8.51
CA MET A 176 -6.99 -6.61 -8.75
C MET A 176 -6.40 -6.58 -10.18
N GLN A 177 -7.23 -6.26 -11.18
CA GLN A 177 -6.79 -6.16 -12.58
C GLN A 177 -5.77 -5.03 -12.75
N ASP A 178 -5.97 -3.91 -12.07
CA ASP A 178 -5.07 -2.76 -12.11
C ASP A 178 -3.74 -3.09 -11.42
N CYS A 179 -3.77 -3.76 -10.26
CA CYS A 179 -2.57 -4.27 -9.60
C CYS A 179 -1.76 -5.21 -10.52
N LYS A 180 -2.42 -6.19 -11.15
CA LYS A 180 -1.75 -7.08 -12.12
C LYS A 180 -1.17 -6.32 -13.32
N THR A 181 -1.85 -5.26 -13.76
CA THR A 181 -1.37 -4.41 -14.87
C THR A 181 -0.14 -3.64 -14.45
N ALA A 182 -0.08 -3.11 -13.22
CA ALA A 182 1.10 -2.44 -12.69
C ALA A 182 2.31 -3.38 -12.63
N VAL A 183 2.12 -4.63 -12.19
CA VAL A 183 3.19 -5.64 -12.22
C VAL A 183 3.71 -5.88 -13.64
N ARG A 184 2.81 -6.02 -14.63
CA ARG A 184 3.20 -6.19 -16.03
C ARG A 184 3.92 -4.96 -16.58
N PHE A 185 3.47 -3.76 -16.18
CA PHE A 185 4.11 -2.50 -16.55
C PHE A 185 5.55 -2.45 -16.02
N MET A 186 5.78 -2.77 -14.75
CA MET A 186 7.13 -2.80 -14.16
C MET A 186 8.02 -3.82 -14.87
N ARG A 187 7.51 -5.02 -15.17
CA ARG A 187 8.26 -6.03 -15.94
C ARG A 187 8.66 -5.55 -17.33
N LYS A 188 7.73 -4.89 -18.02
CA LYS A 188 7.97 -4.38 -19.38
C LYS A 188 8.97 -3.23 -19.40
N ASN A 189 9.00 -2.43 -18.34
CA ASN A 189 9.84 -1.24 -18.22
C ASN A 189 11.02 -1.45 -17.26
N ALA A 190 11.43 -2.69 -17.02
CA ALA A 190 12.45 -3.03 -16.05
C ALA A 190 13.79 -2.34 -16.33
N GLU A 191 14.18 -2.23 -17.57
CA GLU A 191 15.39 -1.53 -18.00
C GLU A 191 15.33 -0.03 -17.66
N ARG A 192 14.19 0.62 -17.95
CA ARG A 192 13.97 2.05 -17.64
C ARG A 192 14.14 2.38 -16.16
N PHE A 193 13.67 1.49 -15.29
CA PHE A 193 13.70 1.68 -13.84
C PHE A 193 14.85 0.94 -13.16
N HIS A 194 15.81 0.43 -13.93
CA HIS A 194 16.95 -0.33 -13.42
C HIS A 194 16.55 -1.46 -12.46
N CYS A 195 15.41 -2.12 -12.72
CA CYS A 195 14.83 -3.08 -11.81
C CYS A 195 14.81 -4.51 -12.39
N ASN A 196 14.77 -5.48 -11.48
CA ASN A 196 14.74 -6.90 -11.83
C ASN A 196 13.29 -7.35 -12.10
N LYS A 197 12.98 -7.66 -13.36
CA LYS A 197 11.65 -8.11 -13.81
C LYS A 197 11.16 -9.41 -13.15
N ASP A 198 12.07 -10.22 -12.61
CA ASP A 198 11.79 -11.53 -12.05
C ASP A 198 11.76 -11.51 -10.50
N ARG A 199 12.17 -10.39 -9.89
CA ARG A 199 12.19 -10.17 -8.44
C ARG A 199 11.20 -9.09 -8.05
N ILE A 200 9.90 -9.40 -8.15
CA ILE A 200 8.80 -8.47 -7.85
C ILE A 200 7.99 -9.01 -6.68
N ALA A 201 7.90 -8.23 -5.61
CA ALA A 201 7.03 -8.48 -4.47
C ALA A 201 5.79 -7.57 -4.54
N LEU A 202 4.69 -8.02 -3.95
CA LEU A 202 3.49 -7.23 -3.74
C LEU A 202 3.36 -6.88 -2.27
N TRP A 203 3.07 -5.62 -1.99
CA TRP A 203 2.84 -5.12 -0.63
C TRP A 203 1.62 -4.23 -0.62
N GLY A 204 0.79 -4.35 0.43
CA GLY A 204 -0.40 -3.51 0.57
C GLY A 204 -0.95 -3.56 1.98
N ASP A 205 -1.64 -2.51 2.36
CA ASP A 205 -2.33 -2.39 3.64
C ASP A 205 -3.85 -2.47 3.46
N SER A 206 -4.60 -2.96 4.45
CA SER A 206 -6.07 -2.96 4.46
C SER A 206 -6.68 -3.49 3.15
N SER A 207 -7.53 -2.71 2.46
CA SER A 207 -8.09 -3.07 1.15
C SER A 207 -7.01 -3.24 0.07
N GLY A 208 -5.88 -2.55 0.17
CA GLY A 208 -4.70 -2.80 -0.65
C GLY A 208 -4.10 -4.18 -0.37
N GLY A 209 -4.04 -4.59 0.91
CA GLY A 209 -3.64 -5.94 1.32
C GLY A 209 -4.51 -7.02 0.69
N HIS A 210 -5.84 -6.86 0.72
CA HIS A 210 -6.77 -7.74 0.01
C HIS A 210 -6.46 -7.79 -1.50
N THR A 211 -6.26 -6.62 -2.12
CA THR A 211 -5.98 -6.52 -3.56
C THR A 211 -4.71 -7.25 -3.96
N VAL A 212 -3.61 -7.13 -3.20
CA VAL A 212 -2.35 -7.82 -3.50
C VAL A 212 -2.45 -9.33 -3.30
N LEU A 213 -3.16 -9.79 -2.28
CA LEU A 213 -3.42 -11.21 -2.07
C LEU A 213 -4.21 -11.80 -3.26
N MET A 214 -5.30 -11.13 -3.67
CA MET A 214 -6.09 -11.55 -4.82
C MET A 214 -5.26 -11.54 -6.11
N ALA A 215 -4.42 -10.52 -6.32
CA ALA A 215 -3.54 -10.46 -7.48
C ALA A 215 -2.50 -11.60 -7.49
N GLY A 216 -1.93 -11.93 -6.34
CA GLY A 216 -0.92 -12.97 -6.19
C GLY A 216 -1.48 -14.39 -6.37
N PHE A 217 -2.62 -14.70 -5.75
CA PHE A 217 -3.16 -16.06 -5.73
C PHE A 217 -4.04 -16.43 -6.94
N THR A 218 -4.49 -15.46 -7.74
CA THR A 218 -5.37 -15.74 -8.89
C THR A 218 -4.63 -15.99 -10.21
N GLY A 219 -3.30 -15.98 -10.20
CA GLY A 219 -2.48 -16.27 -11.39
C GLY A 219 -2.84 -15.40 -12.60
N ASN A 220 -2.96 -16.02 -13.78
CA ASN A 220 -3.29 -15.32 -15.05
C ASN A 220 -4.80 -15.21 -15.33
N ARG A 221 -5.65 -15.43 -14.35
CA ARG A 221 -7.11 -15.30 -14.47
C ARG A 221 -7.56 -13.86 -14.39
#